data_bb06b56062875b95bb7dd92caff6ee5a
#
_entry.id   bb06b56062875b95bb7dd92caff6ee5a
#
_cell.length_a   1.000
_cell.length_b   1.000
_cell.length_c   1.000
_cell.angle_alpha   90.00
_cell.angle_beta   90.00
_cell.angle_gamma   90.00
#
_symmetry.space_group_name_H-M   'P 1'
#
loop_
_entity.id
_entity.type
_entity.pdbx_description
1 polymer ?
#
loop_
_entity_poly.entity_id
_entity_poly.type
_entity_poly.pdbx_seq_one_letter_code
_entity_poly.pdbx_strand_id
1 'polypeptide(L)'
;MIRGIAAALTVLTLAFSGAAASAGDYFKGKTVTVISPVPGGSGLDRLIRAFAKHWPKHIPGNPNMIIKNMPGAGGAKGLNFLQERARPDGLTLFMGPWSAPGIIAGDPALRYVPEKLVLIGAGGLDRVSLMRTDVAPGIKKSSDIMKIKSFNVGGRRADRMLDFLGNLSMEMIGANYRFIGGYRGMAKIRPAFMSNEVQACNSGSIGYFIFFKDTMLKDGSAIALWSHPNFDDYGNPVKAKSFPGVPSFEEVYKEVHGKMPSGSLWKTYKWYSRALGNSTMTVFSPPGTPKAVAEILRASHKKTANDPAYVVPETKRLGGTGINFIGLKEALNIQKTYRNVDAEILATLKIMTKVGQRKSKKK
;
A
#
# COMPACT_ATOMS: atom_id res chain seq x y z
N MET A 1 76.81 23.61 40.56
CA MET A 1 75.80 24.66 40.34
C MET A 1 75.25 24.50 38.93
N ILE A 2 74.13 23.81 38.77
CA ILE A 2 73.43 23.68 37.48
C ILE A 2 71.97 23.93 37.79
N ARG A 3 71.47 25.08 37.34
CA ARG A 3 70.03 25.44 37.43
C ARG A 3 69.26 24.82 36.26
N GLY A 4 68.37 23.92 36.61
CA GLY A 4 67.39 23.35 35.62
C GLY A 4 66.29 24.32 35.35
N ILE A 5 66.02 24.58 34.07
CA ILE A 5 64.89 25.33 33.57
C ILE A 5 63.72 24.29 33.29
N ALA A 6 62.65 24.37 34.07
CA ALA A 6 61.46 23.60 33.86
C ALA A 6 60.60 24.36 32.86
N ALA A 7 60.49 23.81 31.64
CA ALA A 7 59.55 24.29 30.63
C ALA A 7 58.16 23.69 30.90
N ALA A 8 57.23 24.54 31.33
CA ALA A 8 55.81 24.17 31.47
C ALA A 8 55.16 24.10 30.09
N LEU A 9 54.86 22.89 29.61
CA LEU A 9 54.05 22.65 28.44
C LEU A 9 52.54 22.78 28.80
N THR A 10 51.96 23.94 28.51
CA THR A 10 50.51 24.15 28.64
C THR A 10 49.84 23.51 27.43
N VAL A 11 49.28 22.32 27.62
CA VAL A 11 48.44 21.64 26.60
C VAL A 11 47.07 22.33 26.59
N LEU A 12 46.86 23.16 25.57
CA LEU A 12 45.56 23.79 25.28
C LEU A 12 44.63 22.73 24.66
N THR A 13 43.85 22.04 25.50
CA THR A 13 42.78 21.17 25.07
C THR A 13 41.64 22.03 24.51
N LEU A 14 41.65 22.23 23.21
CA LEU A 14 40.47 22.73 22.48
C LEU A 14 39.35 21.68 22.62
N ALA A 15 38.47 21.90 23.61
CA ALA A 15 37.22 21.22 23.70
C ALA A 15 36.38 21.62 22.46
N PHE A 16 36.38 20.78 21.46
CA PHE A 16 35.37 20.81 20.41
C PHE A 16 34.02 20.48 21.07
N SER A 17 33.39 21.46 21.68
CA SER A 17 31.97 21.45 22.01
C SER A 17 31.23 21.52 20.69
N GLY A 18 31.14 20.36 20.00
CA GLY A 18 30.19 20.18 18.93
C GLY A 18 28.81 20.42 19.53
N ALA A 19 28.28 21.65 19.33
CA ALA A 19 26.89 21.93 19.63
C ALA A 19 26.07 20.86 18.91
N ALA A 20 25.53 19.90 19.67
CA ALA A 20 24.48 19.02 19.20
C ALA A 20 23.35 19.95 18.79
N ALA A 21 23.31 20.31 17.50
CA ALA A 21 22.17 21.03 16.93
C ALA A 21 20.94 20.28 17.43
N SER A 22 20.13 20.94 18.25
CA SER A 22 18.94 20.31 18.83
C SER A 22 18.19 19.69 17.69
N ALA A 23 17.81 18.41 17.83
CA ALA A 23 17.05 17.69 16.80
C ALA A 23 15.81 18.47 16.32
N GLY A 24 15.37 19.47 17.13
CA GLY A 24 14.32 20.41 16.82
C GLY A 24 14.65 21.43 15.73
N ASP A 25 15.93 21.76 15.53
CA ASP A 25 16.32 22.79 14.55
C ASP A 25 16.58 22.21 13.14
N TYR A 26 16.74 20.90 13.04
CA TYR A 26 17.08 20.29 11.74
C TYR A 26 16.08 20.60 10.63
N PHE A 27 14.78 20.56 10.91
CA PHE A 27 13.72 20.78 9.91
C PHE A 27 13.24 22.23 9.83
N LYS A 28 13.66 23.10 10.75
CA LYS A 28 13.24 24.51 10.82
C LYS A 28 13.57 25.25 9.51
N GLY A 29 12.58 25.90 8.91
CA GLY A 29 12.73 26.65 7.66
C GLY A 29 12.95 25.79 6.41
N LYS A 30 12.94 24.45 6.54
CA LYS A 30 13.11 23.53 5.39
C LYS A 30 11.77 23.11 4.80
N THR A 31 11.84 22.58 3.59
CA THR A 31 10.68 21.96 2.89
C THR A 31 10.92 20.47 2.76
N VAL A 32 9.96 19.66 3.23
CA VAL A 32 9.91 18.23 3.02
C VAL A 32 9.05 17.95 1.79
N THR A 33 9.61 17.26 0.81
CA THR A 33 8.90 16.82 -0.40
C THR A 33 8.45 15.38 -0.24
N VAL A 34 7.15 15.11 -0.32
CA VAL A 34 6.59 13.76 -0.32
C VAL A 34 6.24 13.37 -1.76
N ILE A 35 6.89 12.32 -2.28
CA ILE A 35 6.61 11.74 -3.59
C ILE A 35 5.37 10.86 -3.46
N SER A 36 4.31 11.23 -4.19
CA SER A 36 3.09 10.46 -4.36
C SER A 36 3.16 9.67 -5.68
N PRO A 37 3.04 8.33 -5.68
CA PRO A 37 3.20 7.52 -6.90
C PRO A 37 1.97 7.48 -7.80
N VAL A 38 0.98 8.29 -7.52
CA VAL A 38 -0.31 8.30 -8.23
C VAL A 38 -0.61 9.67 -8.83
N PRO A 39 -1.52 9.76 -9.83
CA PRO A 39 -1.97 11.04 -10.36
C PRO A 39 -2.61 11.91 -9.28
N GLY A 40 -2.40 13.23 -9.39
CA GLY A 40 -3.06 14.22 -8.54
C GLY A 40 -4.58 14.07 -8.56
N GLY A 41 -5.22 14.28 -7.41
CA GLY A 41 -6.67 14.17 -7.24
C GLY A 41 -7.23 12.73 -7.17
N SER A 42 -6.40 11.70 -7.34
CA SER A 42 -6.82 10.31 -7.13
C SER A 42 -7.13 10.02 -5.65
N GLY A 43 -7.86 8.94 -5.37
CA GLY A 43 -8.22 8.57 -4.00
C GLY A 43 -7.01 8.48 -3.06
N LEU A 44 -5.94 7.80 -3.48
CA LEU A 44 -4.71 7.69 -2.70
C LEU A 44 -3.98 9.03 -2.57
N ASP A 45 -3.95 9.86 -3.61
CA ASP A 45 -3.36 11.21 -3.53
C ASP A 45 -4.07 12.08 -2.49
N ARG A 46 -5.40 11.99 -2.40
CA ARG A 46 -6.18 12.70 -1.37
C ARG A 46 -5.81 12.25 0.04
N LEU A 47 -5.59 10.95 0.28
CA LEU A 47 -5.11 10.45 1.58
C LEU A 47 -3.71 10.97 1.92
N ILE A 48 -2.80 10.92 0.96
CA ILE A 48 -1.43 11.41 1.14
C ILE A 48 -1.45 12.90 1.51
N ARG A 49 -2.26 13.69 0.80
CA ARG A 49 -2.43 15.13 1.08
C ARG A 49 -3.08 15.39 2.44
N ALA A 50 -4.07 14.61 2.81
CA ALA A 50 -4.70 14.71 4.13
C ALA A 50 -3.69 14.43 5.25
N PHE A 51 -2.89 13.38 5.13
CA PHE A 51 -1.83 13.08 6.08
C PHE A 51 -0.76 14.18 6.11
N ALA A 52 -0.27 14.59 4.94
CA ALA A 52 0.77 15.62 4.80
C ALA A 52 0.34 17.00 5.33
N LYS A 53 -0.94 17.32 5.33
CA LYS A 53 -1.48 18.55 5.94
C LYS A 53 -1.27 18.58 7.46
N HIS A 54 -1.33 17.42 8.11
CA HIS A 54 -1.24 17.33 9.57
C HIS A 54 0.16 16.95 10.07
N TRP A 55 1.02 16.38 9.19
CA TRP A 55 2.32 15.85 9.60
C TRP A 55 3.33 16.91 10.05
N PRO A 56 3.49 18.09 9.39
CA PRO A 56 4.48 19.11 9.76
C PRO A 56 4.42 19.55 11.21
N LYS A 57 3.22 19.73 11.76
CA LYS A 57 3.06 20.17 13.16
C LYS A 57 3.61 19.20 14.20
N HIS A 58 3.85 17.94 13.81
CA HIS A 58 4.45 16.92 14.65
C HIS A 58 5.95 16.74 14.40
N ILE A 59 6.50 17.37 13.35
CA ILE A 59 7.94 17.39 13.07
C ILE A 59 8.55 18.59 13.81
N PRO A 60 9.56 18.39 14.68
CA PRO A 60 10.28 19.50 15.31
C PRO A 60 10.78 20.48 14.24
N GLY A 61 10.57 21.78 14.47
CA GLY A 61 10.87 22.82 13.48
C GLY A 61 9.74 23.11 12.48
N ASN A 62 8.65 22.37 12.52
CA ASN A 62 7.44 22.57 11.68
C ASN A 62 7.74 22.94 10.22
N PRO A 63 8.41 22.06 9.46
CA PRO A 63 8.84 22.33 8.10
C PRO A 63 7.63 22.55 7.16
N ASN A 64 7.86 23.25 6.06
CA ASN A 64 6.89 23.19 4.96
C ASN A 64 6.83 21.78 4.36
N MET A 65 5.64 21.31 3.92
CA MET A 65 5.48 20.00 3.29
C MET A 65 4.72 20.12 1.97
N ILE A 66 5.34 19.61 0.90
CA ILE A 66 4.77 19.63 -0.45
C ILE A 66 4.63 18.21 -1.00
N ILE A 67 3.60 18.01 -1.83
CA ILE A 67 3.38 16.73 -2.52
C ILE A 67 3.76 16.85 -3.98
N LYS A 68 4.69 15.99 -4.42
CA LYS A 68 5.08 15.84 -5.82
C LYS A 68 4.53 14.54 -6.40
N ASN A 69 3.56 14.63 -7.28
CA ASN A 69 3.03 13.45 -7.96
C ASN A 69 4.03 12.92 -9.00
N MET A 70 4.38 11.64 -8.90
CA MET A 70 5.30 10.95 -9.81
C MET A 70 4.71 9.60 -10.23
N PRO A 71 3.59 9.59 -10.98
CA PRO A 71 2.95 8.37 -11.43
C PRO A 71 3.79 7.67 -12.51
N GLY A 72 3.67 6.36 -12.60
CA GLY A 72 4.31 5.55 -13.63
C GLY A 72 4.78 4.20 -13.12
N ALA A 73 4.79 3.20 -14.00
CA ALA A 73 5.19 1.82 -13.73
C ALA A 73 4.56 1.25 -12.43
N GLY A 74 3.28 1.56 -12.17
CA GLY A 74 2.56 1.13 -10.96
C GLY A 74 3.13 1.70 -9.65
N GLY A 75 3.80 2.86 -9.68
CA GLY A 75 4.45 3.50 -8.53
C GLY A 75 5.96 3.31 -8.48
N ALA A 76 6.53 2.42 -9.29
CA ALA A 76 7.97 2.15 -9.32
C ALA A 76 8.80 3.39 -9.64
N LYS A 77 8.30 4.28 -10.53
CA LYS A 77 9.00 5.52 -10.90
C LYS A 77 9.39 6.35 -9.68
N GLY A 78 8.46 6.52 -8.74
CA GLY A 78 8.71 7.30 -7.52
C GLY A 78 9.72 6.64 -6.58
N LEU A 79 9.65 5.32 -6.40
CA LEU A 79 10.58 4.56 -5.56
C LEU A 79 11.98 4.44 -6.18
N ASN A 80 12.08 4.23 -7.49
CA ASN A 80 13.35 4.25 -8.21
C ASN A 80 14.02 5.62 -8.05
N PHE A 81 13.26 6.73 -8.24
CA PHE A 81 13.76 8.08 -8.03
C PHE A 81 14.24 8.28 -6.58
N LEU A 82 13.46 7.84 -5.59
CA LEU A 82 13.83 7.96 -4.18
C LEU A 82 15.18 7.29 -3.89
N GLN A 83 15.40 6.07 -4.41
CA GLN A 83 16.62 5.32 -4.17
C GLN A 83 17.82 5.85 -4.96
N GLU A 84 17.61 6.24 -6.23
CA GLU A 84 18.68 6.52 -7.17
C GLU A 84 19.10 8.00 -7.20
N ARG A 85 18.18 8.92 -6.82
CA ARG A 85 18.35 10.36 -7.07
C ARG A 85 18.11 11.25 -5.87
N ALA A 86 17.35 10.81 -4.86
CA ALA A 86 17.05 11.64 -3.71
C ALA A 86 18.25 11.71 -2.75
N ARG A 87 18.48 12.88 -2.15
CA ARG A 87 19.54 13.06 -1.14
C ARG A 87 19.12 12.35 0.15
N PRO A 88 20.07 11.72 0.88
CA PRO A 88 19.77 11.01 2.12
C PRO A 88 19.66 11.95 3.34
N ASP A 89 19.02 13.09 3.16
CA ASP A 89 18.86 14.13 4.18
C ASP A 89 17.50 14.10 4.89
N GLY A 90 16.60 13.18 4.51
CA GLY A 90 15.25 13.08 5.07
C GLY A 90 14.29 14.18 4.60
N LEU A 91 14.68 15.02 3.64
CA LEU A 91 13.81 16.07 3.07
C LEU A 91 13.05 15.60 1.83
N THR A 92 13.37 14.42 1.31
CA THR A 92 12.60 13.76 0.26
C THR A 92 12.10 12.43 0.77
N LEU A 93 10.79 12.24 0.80
CA LEU A 93 10.12 11.03 1.24
C LEU A 93 9.26 10.46 0.11
N PHE A 94 9.03 9.18 0.14
CA PHE A 94 7.99 8.53 -0.67
C PHE A 94 6.84 8.13 0.24
N MET A 95 5.60 8.30 -0.19
CA MET A 95 4.43 7.77 0.49
C MET A 95 3.52 7.07 -0.51
N GLY A 96 3.36 5.76 -0.35
CA GLY A 96 2.53 4.96 -1.24
C GLY A 96 2.85 3.48 -1.22
N PRO A 97 2.22 2.71 -2.09
CA PRO A 97 2.44 1.28 -2.17
C PRO A 97 3.76 0.91 -2.85
N TRP A 98 4.28 -0.23 -2.49
CA TRP A 98 5.38 -0.91 -3.16
C TRP A 98 4.97 -2.34 -3.56
N SER A 99 5.73 -3.01 -4.45
CA SER A 99 5.32 -4.30 -5.01
C SER A 99 6.30 -5.42 -4.68
N ALA A 100 6.04 -6.19 -3.62
CA ALA A 100 6.80 -7.40 -3.35
C ALA A 100 6.60 -8.47 -4.43
N PRO A 101 5.38 -8.78 -4.93
CA PRO A 101 5.21 -9.77 -6.00
C PRO A 101 6.01 -9.44 -7.25
N GLY A 102 5.99 -8.18 -7.69
CA GLY A 102 6.75 -7.76 -8.87
C GLY A 102 8.26 -7.87 -8.67
N ILE A 103 8.78 -7.51 -7.48
CA ILE A 103 10.20 -7.64 -7.15
C ILE A 103 10.63 -9.11 -7.15
N ILE A 104 9.86 -9.98 -6.49
CA ILE A 104 10.13 -11.41 -6.41
C ILE A 104 10.03 -12.07 -7.79
N ALA A 105 9.10 -11.62 -8.63
CA ALA A 105 8.96 -12.10 -10.01
C ALA A 105 10.01 -11.52 -10.98
N GLY A 106 10.90 -10.61 -10.53
CA GLY A 106 11.96 -10.04 -11.35
C GLY A 106 11.48 -9.00 -12.36
N ASP A 107 10.46 -8.19 -12.04
CA ASP A 107 9.99 -7.10 -12.91
C ASP A 107 11.10 -6.06 -13.11
N PRO A 108 11.65 -5.88 -14.33
CA PRO A 108 12.78 -4.97 -14.58
C PRO A 108 12.45 -3.48 -14.36
N ALA A 109 11.18 -3.13 -14.30
CA ALA A 109 10.76 -1.77 -13.96
C ALA A 109 10.98 -1.42 -12.49
N LEU A 110 11.18 -2.43 -11.61
CA LEU A 110 11.33 -2.29 -10.17
C LEU A 110 12.82 -2.34 -9.79
N ARG A 111 13.53 -1.25 -9.99
CA ARG A 111 14.97 -1.17 -9.69
C ARG A 111 15.28 -0.85 -8.23
N TYR A 112 14.30 -0.34 -7.49
CA TYR A 112 14.47 -0.10 -6.04
C TYR A 112 14.51 -1.41 -5.25
N VAL A 113 15.25 -1.39 -4.18
CA VAL A 113 15.42 -2.50 -3.23
C VAL A 113 14.83 -2.04 -1.89
N PRO A 114 13.64 -2.51 -1.50
CA PRO A 114 12.96 -2.05 -0.29
C PRO A 114 13.84 -2.08 0.96
N GLU A 115 14.66 -3.11 1.12
CA GLU A 115 15.54 -3.31 2.28
C GLU A 115 16.64 -2.24 2.40
N LYS A 116 16.99 -1.57 1.31
CA LYS A 116 17.94 -0.45 1.32
C LYS A 116 17.28 0.89 1.69
N LEU A 117 15.97 1.00 1.53
CA LEU A 117 15.21 2.19 1.88
C LEU A 117 15.02 2.29 3.39
N VAL A 118 15.03 3.50 3.91
CA VAL A 118 14.78 3.73 5.35
C VAL A 118 13.27 3.83 5.57
N LEU A 119 12.69 2.79 6.19
CA LEU A 119 11.27 2.76 6.51
C LEU A 119 10.95 3.74 7.64
N ILE A 120 9.97 4.61 7.40
CA ILE A 120 9.49 5.60 8.37
C ILE A 120 8.18 5.15 9.02
N GLY A 121 7.25 4.62 8.24
CA GLY A 121 5.97 4.12 8.72
C GLY A 121 5.18 3.42 7.64
N ALA A 122 4.10 2.76 8.02
CA ALA A 122 3.21 2.09 7.07
C ALA A 122 1.76 2.07 7.57
N GLY A 123 0.83 2.02 6.62
CA GLY A 123 -0.60 1.86 6.88
C GLY A 123 -1.31 1.23 5.70
N GLY A 124 -2.44 0.61 5.98
CA GLY A 124 -3.23 -0.13 5.00
C GLY A 124 -4.67 0.32 4.93
N LEU A 125 -5.35 -0.22 3.94
CA LEU A 125 -6.78 -0.04 3.69
C LEU A 125 -7.41 -1.41 3.50
N ASP A 126 -8.64 -1.56 3.96
CA ASP A 126 -9.43 -2.73 3.64
C ASP A 126 -9.73 -2.77 2.13
N ARG A 127 -9.95 -3.96 1.60
CA ARG A 127 -10.07 -4.23 0.17
C ARG A 127 -11.31 -5.06 -0.13
N VAL A 128 -11.89 -4.83 -1.33
CA VAL A 128 -13.14 -5.43 -1.75
C VAL A 128 -13.11 -5.67 -3.26
N SER A 129 -13.68 -6.79 -3.70
CA SER A 129 -14.00 -7.07 -5.09
C SER A 129 -15.44 -6.65 -5.38
N LEU A 130 -15.64 -5.97 -6.50
CA LEU A 130 -16.92 -5.41 -6.94
C LEU A 130 -17.30 -5.98 -8.29
N MET A 131 -18.59 -6.17 -8.53
CA MET A 131 -19.11 -6.63 -9.81
C MET A 131 -20.45 -5.98 -10.15
N ARG A 132 -20.71 -5.77 -11.44
CA ARG A 132 -22.01 -5.37 -11.97
C ARG A 132 -23.02 -6.49 -11.76
N THR A 133 -24.26 -6.12 -11.48
CA THR A 133 -25.35 -7.10 -11.26
C THR A 133 -26.01 -7.57 -12.54
N ASP A 134 -25.88 -6.82 -13.64
CA ASP A 134 -26.50 -7.07 -14.94
C ASP A 134 -25.69 -8.01 -15.86
N VAL A 135 -24.59 -8.59 -15.37
CA VAL A 135 -23.81 -9.59 -16.13
C VAL A 135 -24.61 -10.89 -16.23
N ALA A 136 -24.89 -11.32 -17.47
CA ALA A 136 -25.72 -12.51 -17.71
C ALA A 136 -25.21 -13.77 -16.98
N PRO A 137 -26.07 -14.52 -16.29
CA PRO A 137 -27.53 -14.45 -16.21
C PRO A 137 -28.06 -13.49 -15.14
N GLY A 138 -27.21 -12.66 -14.56
CA GLY A 138 -27.48 -11.76 -13.44
C GLY A 138 -26.91 -12.26 -12.12
N ILE A 139 -26.55 -11.31 -11.22
CA ILE A 139 -25.98 -11.57 -9.91
C ILE A 139 -26.86 -10.98 -8.83
N LYS A 140 -27.28 -11.81 -7.88
CA LYS A 140 -28.01 -11.40 -6.67
C LYS A 140 -27.17 -11.57 -5.40
N LYS A 141 -26.23 -12.52 -5.40
CA LYS A 141 -25.30 -12.78 -4.31
C LYS A 141 -23.91 -13.18 -4.85
N SER A 142 -22.92 -13.17 -4.00
CA SER A 142 -21.50 -13.37 -4.39
C SER A 142 -21.24 -14.70 -5.08
N SER A 143 -21.87 -15.79 -4.63
CA SER A 143 -21.72 -17.12 -5.22
C SER A 143 -22.30 -17.25 -6.63
N ASP A 144 -23.18 -16.33 -7.07
CA ASP A 144 -23.72 -16.32 -8.44
C ASP A 144 -22.62 -16.04 -9.49
N ILE A 145 -21.44 -15.58 -9.10
CA ILE A 145 -20.29 -15.42 -9.99
C ILE A 145 -19.96 -16.72 -10.74
N MET A 146 -20.23 -17.87 -10.14
CA MET A 146 -20.02 -19.19 -10.76
C MET A 146 -20.98 -19.50 -11.92
N LYS A 147 -22.08 -18.77 -12.03
CA LYS A 147 -23.05 -18.90 -13.12
C LYS A 147 -22.64 -18.11 -14.38
N ILE A 148 -21.66 -17.21 -14.24
CA ILE A 148 -21.25 -16.31 -15.32
C ILE A 148 -20.29 -17.04 -16.26
N LYS A 149 -20.62 -17.02 -17.56
CA LYS A 149 -19.80 -17.69 -18.58
C LYS A 149 -18.39 -17.10 -18.69
N SER A 150 -18.29 -15.77 -18.74
CA SER A 150 -17.01 -15.03 -18.72
C SER A 150 -17.26 -13.53 -18.51
N PHE A 151 -16.26 -12.83 -17.96
CA PHE A 151 -16.32 -11.39 -17.73
C PHE A 151 -14.92 -10.76 -17.70
N ASN A 152 -14.86 -9.43 -17.82
CA ASN A 152 -13.63 -8.67 -17.71
C ASN A 152 -13.47 -8.08 -16.31
N VAL A 153 -12.26 -8.18 -15.75
CA VAL A 153 -11.85 -7.51 -14.50
C VAL A 153 -10.95 -6.34 -14.86
N GLY A 154 -11.38 -5.13 -14.58
CA GLY A 154 -10.60 -3.91 -14.81
C GLY A 154 -9.61 -3.63 -13.70
N GLY A 155 -8.36 -3.31 -14.04
CA GLY A 155 -7.33 -2.99 -13.06
C GLY A 155 -6.15 -2.20 -13.63
N ARG A 156 -5.14 -1.98 -12.80
CA ARG A 156 -3.91 -1.27 -13.20
C ARG A 156 -2.89 -2.20 -13.82
N ARG A 157 -2.48 -3.20 -13.05
CA ARG A 157 -1.52 -4.25 -13.41
C ARG A 157 -1.79 -5.49 -12.56
N ALA A 158 -1.72 -6.66 -13.18
CA ALA A 158 -2.01 -7.92 -12.51
C ALA A 158 -1.11 -8.22 -11.30
N ASP A 159 0.10 -7.70 -11.27
CA ASP A 159 1.11 -7.86 -10.21
C ASP A 159 1.02 -6.80 -9.08
N ARG A 160 0.03 -5.93 -9.12
CA ARG A 160 -0.08 -4.83 -8.14
C ARG A 160 -1.21 -5.06 -7.15
N MET A 161 -0.83 -4.88 -5.90
CA MET A 161 -1.67 -4.77 -4.69
C MET A 161 -3.10 -5.34 -4.79
N LEU A 162 -4.05 -4.46 -5.10
CA LEU A 162 -5.47 -4.78 -5.19
C LEU A 162 -5.76 -5.77 -6.30
N ASP A 163 -5.14 -5.55 -7.47
CA ASP A 163 -5.38 -6.37 -8.66
C ASP A 163 -4.81 -7.77 -8.47
N PHE A 164 -3.63 -7.90 -7.85
CA PHE A 164 -3.03 -9.20 -7.57
C PHE A 164 -3.90 -10.04 -6.63
N LEU A 165 -4.34 -9.44 -5.51
CA LEU A 165 -5.16 -10.14 -4.52
C LEU A 165 -6.53 -10.51 -5.08
N GLY A 166 -7.15 -9.58 -5.84
CA GLY A 166 -8.41 -9.83 -6.52
C GLY A 166 -8.30 -10.94 -7.57
N ASN A 167 -7.23 -10.93 -8.37
CA ASN A 167 -6.99 -11.99 -9.36
C ASN A 167 -6.76 -13.35 -8.69
N LEU A 168 -6.02 -13.41 -7.56
CA LEU A 168 -5.87 -14.65 -6.78
C LEU A 168 -7.23 -15.19 -6.32
N SER A 169 -8.10 -14.32 -5.80
CA SER A 169 -9.43 -14.74 -5.35
C SER A 169 -10.31 -15.25 -6.50
N MET A 170 -10.22 -14.61 -7.67
CA MET A 170 -10.95 -15.06 -8.88
C MET A 170 -10.44 -16.43 -9.38
N GLU A 171 -9.11 -16.65 -9.40
CA GLU A 171 -8.54 -17.95 -9.75
C GLU A 171 -8.96 -19.05 -8.75
N MET A 172 -8.88 -18.75 -7.45
CA MET A 172 -9.22 -19.72 -6.39
C MET A 172 -10.68 -20.14 -6.44
N ILE A 173 -11.61 -19.19 -6.66
CA ILE A 173 -13.04 -19.51 -6.74
C ILE A 173 -13.41 -20.22 -8.05
N GLY A 174 -12.49 -20.23 -9.04
CA GLY A 174 -12.72 -20.88 -10.35
C GLY A 174 -13.48 -20.00 -11.33
N ALA A 175 -13.52 -18.69 -11.14
CA ALA A 175 -14.19 -17.77 -12.05
C ALA A 175 -13.51 -17.74 -13.43
N ASN A 176 -14.30 -17.68 -14.50
CA ASN A 176 -13.77 -17.51 -15.85
C ASN A 176 -13.72 -16.02 -16.21
N TYR A 177 -12.58 -15.41 -16.06
CA TYR A 177 -12.39 -13.98 -16.26
C TYR A 177 -11.19 -13.64 -17.14
N ARG A 178 -11.18 -12.42 -17.67
CA ARG A 178 -10.03 -11.79 -18.33
C ARG A 178 -9.65 -10.52 -17.57
N PHE A 179 -8.38 -10.38 -17.19
CA PHE A 179 -7.90 -9.15 -16.59
C PHE A 179 -7.56 -8.13 -17.68
N ILE A 180 -8.12 -6.92 -17.58
CA ILE A 180 -7.87 -5.78 -18.46
C ILE A 180 -7.08 -4.73 -17.65
N GLY A 181 -5.79 -4.64 -17.92
CA GLY A 181 -4.88 -3.70 -17.26
C GLY A 181 -4.79 -2.35 -17.96
N GLY A 182 -3.98 -1.44 -17.38
CA GLY A 182 -3.65 -0.14 -17.98
C GLY A 182 -4.45 1.04 -17.43
N TYR A 183 -5.49 0.83 -16.65
CA TYR A 183 -6.24 1.92 -16.03
C TYR A 183 -5.39 2.65 -14.98
N ARG A 184 -5.36 3.99 -15.03
CA ARG A 184 -4.56 4.82 -14.13
C ARG A 184 -5.24 5.11 -12.78
N GLY A 185 -6.02 4.16 -12.27
CA GLY A 185 -6.70 4.26 -10.97
C GLY A 185 -8.21 4.19 -11.07
N MET A 186 -8.88 4.18 -9.90
CA MET A 186 -10.33 3.99 -9.81
C MET A 186 -11.15 5.03 -10.59
N ALA A 187 -10.67 6.27 -10.67
CA ALA A 187 -11.31 7.31 -11.48
C ALA A 187 -11.36 6.99 -12.99
N LYS A 188 -10.51 6.06 -13.49
CA LYS A 188 -10.55 5.56 -14.87
C LYS A 188 -11.23 4.20 -14.99
N ILE A 189 -11.16 3.37 -13.94
CA ILE A 189 -11.87 2.08 -13.89
C ILE A 189 -13.37 2.29 -13.80
N ARG A 190 -13.84 3.26 -12.99
CA ARG A 190 -15.29 3.51 -12.81
C ARG A 190 -16.04 3.79 -14.10
N PRO A 191 -15.63 4.69 -14.99
CA PRO A 191 -16.31 4.89 -16.28
C PRO A 191 -16.36 3.62 -17.13
N ALA A 192 -15.25 2.87 -17.22
CA ALA A 192 -15.21 1.58 -17.94
C ALA A 192 -16.14 0.52 -17.32
N PHE A 193 -16.27 0.54 -15.98
CA PHE A 193 -17.23 -0.30 -15.26
C PHE A 193 -18.68 0.11 -15.53
N MET A 194 -18.97 1.42 -15.56
CA MET A 194 -20.30 1.94 -15.88
C MET A 194 -20.73 1.67 -17.33
N SER A 195 -19.80 1.80 -18.28
CA SER A 195 -20.04 1.52 -19.71
C SER A 195 -20.02 0.04 -20.08
N ASN A 196 -19.88 -0.86 -19.09
CA ASN A 196 -19.79 -2.32 -19.29
C ASN A 196 -18.56 -2.78 -20.10
N GLU A 197 -17.53 -1.96 -20.24
CA GLU A 197 -16.23 -2.37 -20.79
C GLU A 197 -15.56 -3.41 -19.90
N VAL A 198 -15.67 -3.22 -18.58
CA VAL A 198 -15.27 -4.19 -17.55
C VAL A 198 -16.44 -4.42 -16.57
N GLN A 199 -16.66 -5.70 -16.20
CA GLN A 199 -17.78 -6.09 -15.37
C GLN A 199 -17.43 -6.23 -13.90
N ALA A 200 -16.15 -6.38 -13.58
CA ALA A 200 -15.66 -6.47 -12.22
C ALA A 200 -14.43 -5.58 -12.01
N CYS A 201 -14.15 -5.22 -10.77
CA CYS A 201 -12.94 -4.51 -10.37
C CYS A 201 -12.62 -4.73 -8.89
N ASN A 202 -11.38 -4.41 -8.50
CA ASN A 202 -10.93 -4.46 -7.11
C ASN A 202 -10.71 -3.06 -6.57
N SER A 203 -11.21 -2.77 -5.38
CA SER A 203 -11.11 -1.46 -4.75
C SER A 203 -10.61 -1.55 -3.32
N GLY A 204 -9.89 -0.51 -2.88
CA GLY A 204 -9.72 -0.24 -1.45
C GLY A 204 -10.93 0.53 -0.91
N SER A 205 -11.02 0.65 0.43
CA SER A 205 -12.10 1.37 1.10
C SER A 205 -12.33 2.77 0.53
N ILE A 206 -11.27 3.52 0.17
CA ILE A 206 -11.41 4.85 -0.45
C ILE A 206 -12.24 4.80 -1.75
N GLY A 207 -11.85 3.92 -2.68
CA GLY A 207 -12.54 3.81 -3.97
C GLY A 207 -13.97 3.32 -3.79
N TYR A 208 -14.19 2.40 -2.87
CA TYR A 208 -15.51 1.91 -2.49
C TYR A 208 -16.43 3.05 -2.04
N PHE A 209 -16.00 3.86 -1.06
CA PHE A 209 -16.82 4.95 -0.51
C PHE A 209 -16.99 6.13 -1.47
N ILE A 210 -15.94 6.50 -2.23
CA ILE A 210 -16.00 7.66 -3.14
C ILE A 210 -16.78 7.35 -4.41
N PHE A 211 -16.67 6.13 -4.95
CA PHE A 211 -17.12 5.86 -6.32
C PHE A 211 -18.27 4.87 -6.43
N PHE A 212 -18.55 4.04 -5.39
CA PHE A 212 -19.49 2.94 -5.52
C PHE A 212 -20.61 2.95 -4.48
N LYS A 213 -20.30 3.20 -3.19
CA LYS A 213 -21.25 2.99 -2.09
C LYS A 213 -22.57 3.73 -2.28
N ASP A 214 -22.50 5.05 -2.51
CA ASP A 214 -23.69 5.92 -2.59
C ASP A 214 -24.21 6.08 -4.03
N THR A 215 -23.71 5.28 -4.95
CA THR A 215 -24.12 5.22 -6.36
C THR A 215 -24.51 3.79 -6.72
N MET A 216 -23.69 3.08 -7.45
CA MET A 216 -23.96 1.77 -8.04
C MET A 216 -24.28 0.65 -7.03
N LEU A 217 -23.79 0.71 -5.81
CA LEU A 217 -24.19 -0.24 -4.75
C LEU A 217 -25.53 0.14 -4.14
N LYS A 218 -25.83 1.43 -4.05
CA LYS A 218 -27.12 1.92 -3.53
C LYS A 218 -28.28 1.68 -4.49
N ASP A 219 -28.05 1.87 -5.80
CA ASP A 219 -29.07 1.61 -6.84
C ASP A 219 -29.15 0.15 -7.27
N GLY A 220 -28.29 -0.72 -6.76
CA GLY A 220 -28.27 -2.15 -7.05
C GLY A 220 -27.63 -2.54 -8.39
N SER A 221 -27.06 -1.59 -9.15
CA SER A 221 -26.39 -1.89 -10.42
C SER A 221 -25.01 -2.54 -10.24
N ALA A 222 -24.48 -2.56 -9.01
CA ALA A 222 -23.31 -3.30 -8.61
C ALA A 222 -23.50 -4.00 -7.27
N ILE A 223 -22.68 -5.01 -7.02
CA ILE A 223 -22.59 -5.72 -5.73
C ILE A 223 -21.13 -5.76 -5.26
N ALA A 224 -20.91 -5.69 -3.96
CA ALA A 224 -19.65 -6.07 -3.35
C ALA A 224 -19.61 -7.58 -3.22
N LEU A 225 -18.78 -8.24 -4.04
CA LEU A 225 -18.69 -9.70 -4.07
C LEU A 225 -18.13 -10.27 -2.76
N TRP A 226 -16.97 -9.78 -2.33
CA TRP A 226 -16.34 -10.15 -1.07
C TRP A 226 -15.31 -9.12 -0.64
N SER A 227 -15.12 -9.03 0.67
CA SER A 227 -13.99 -8.34 1.25
C SER A 227 -12.77 -9.27 1.35
N HIS A 228 -11.58 -8.70 1.24
CA HIS A 228 -10.33 -9.44 1.39
C HIS A 228 -9.85 -9.27 2.84
N PRO A 229 -9.83 -10.33 3.66
CA PRO A 229 -9.38 -10.25 5.02
C PRO A 229 -7.88 -9.94 5.12
N ASN A 230 -7.50 -9.30 6.21
CA ASN A 230 -6.11 -9.33 6.68
C ASN A 230 -5.89 -10.64 7.48
N PHE A 231 -4.65 -10.92 7.86
CA PHE A 231 -4.31 -12.06 8.68
C PHE A 231 -3.50 -11.60 9.90
N ASP A 232 -3.83 -12.12 11.06
CA ASP A 232 -3.08 -11.90 12.28
C ASP A 232 -1.72 -12.66 12.27
N ASP A 233 -0.94 -12.52 13.35
CA ASP A 233 0.35 -13.17 13.47
C ASP A 233 0.27 -14.71 13.51
N TYR A 234 -0.90 -15.27 13.84
CA TYR A 234 -1.18 -16.71 13.86
C TYR A 234 -1.71 -17.22 12.52
N GLY A 235 -1.94 -16.32 11.55
CA GLY A 235 -2.50 -16.67 10.24
C GLY A 235 -4.01 -16.83 10.21
N ASN A 236 -4.73 -16.36 11.26
CA ASN A 236 -6.18 -16.32 11.27
C ASN A 236 -6.69 -15.12 10.48
N PRO A 237 -7.80 -15.28 9.75
CA PRO A 237 -8.38 -14.16 9.00
C PRO A 237 -9.00 -13.12 9.93
N VAL A 238 -8.68 -11.85 9.67
CA VAL A 238 -9.28 -10.69 10.34
C VAL A 238 -10.19 -9.99 9.33
N LYS A 239 -11.49 -10.05 9.59
CA LYS A 239 -12.51 -9.47 8.69
C LYS A 239 -12.32 -7.97 8.50
N ALA A 240 -12.46 -7.51 7.26
CA ALA A 240 -12.39 -6.10 6.90
C ALA A 240 -13.52 -5.30 7.58
N LYS A 241 -13.16 -4.33 8.41
CA LYS A 241 -14.13 -3.51 9.15
C LYS A 241 -14.83 -2.47 8.28
N SER A 242 -14.20 -2.09 7.17
CA SER A 242 -14.73 -1.05 6.25
C SER A 242 -15.98 -1.46 5.49
N PHE A 243 -16.32 -2.73 5.47
CA PHE A 243 -17.40 -3.26 4.62
C PHE A 243 -18.38 -4.10 5.44
N PRO A 244 -19.14 -3.47 6.36
CA PRO A 244 -20.14 -4.19 7.15
C PRO A 244 -21.18 -4.83 6.21
N GLY A 245 -21.52 -6.11 6.46
CA GLY A 245 -22.46 -6.86 5.64
C GLY A 245 -21.89 -7.46 4.36
N VAL A 246 -20.67 -7.11 3.93
CA VAL A 246 -20.00 -7.76 2.80
C VAL A 246 -19.33 -9.04 3.31
N PRO A 247 -19.59 -10.21 2.71
CA PRO A 247 -18.95 -11.47 3.11
C PRO A 247 -17.43 -11.39 2.89
N SER A 248 -16.66 -12.15 3.66
CA SER A 248 -15.24 -12.33 3.37
C SER A 248 -15.05 -13.31 2.21
N PHE A 249 -13.89 -13.27 1.58
CA PHE A 249 -13.59 -14.21 0.49
C PHE A 249 -13.69 -15.67 0.94
N GLU A 250 -13.25 -16.00 2.15
CA GLU A 250 -13.35 -17.37 2.68
C GLU A 250 -14.80 -17.82 2.88
N GLU A 251 -15.68 -16.91 3.34
CA GLU A 251 -17.10 -17.21 3.51
C GLU A 251 -17.73 -17.58 2.16
N VAL A 252 -17.44 -16.77 1.10
CA VAL A 252 -17.94 -17.04 -0.27
C VAL A 252 -17.30 -18.31 -0.86
N TYR A 253 -16.00 -18.51 -0.66
CA TYR A 253 -15.31 -19.71 -1.11
C TYR A 253 -15.92 -20.98 -0.48
N LYS A 254 -16.19 -20.96 0.82
CA LYS A 254 -16.85 -22.06 1.53
C LYS A 254 -18.28 -22.29 1.03
N GLU A 255 -19.04 -21.22 0.73
CA GLU A 255 -20.38 -21.33 0.13
C GLU A 255 -20.33 -22.05 -1.22
N VAL A 256 -19.37 -21.69 -2.07
CA VAL A 256 -19.24 -22.24 -3.44
C VAL A 256 -18.69 -23.68 -3.44
N HIS A 257 -17.69 -23.97 -2.62
CA HIS A 257 -16.93 -25.22 -2.69
C HIS A 257 -17.20 -26.20 -1.54
N GLY A 258 -18.01 -25.81 -0.53
CA GLY A 258 -18.32 -26.62 0.65
C GLY A 258 -17.16 -26.80 1.64
N LYS A 259 -15.99 -26.18 1.39
CA LYS A 259 -14.78 -26.31 2.20
C LYS A 259 -13.98 -24.99 2.25
N MET A 260 -13.11 -24.87 3.24
CA MET A 260 -12.20 -23.72 3.32
C MET A 260 -11.15 -23.76 2.21
N PRO A 261 -10.68 -22.58 1.74
CA PRO A 261 -9.63 -22.53 0.73
C PRO A 261 -8.32 -23.16 1.23
N SER A 262 -7.58 -23.81 0.32
CA SER A 262 -6.32 -24.50 0.60
C SER A 262 -5.40 -24.48 -0.64
N GLY A 263 -4.20 -25.07 -0.53
CA GLY A 263 -3.23 -25.16 -1.62
C GLY A 263 -2.41 -23.89 -1.86
N SER A 264 -1.63 -23.88 -2.95
CA SER A 264 -0.62 -22.86 -3.26
C SER A 264 -1.20 -21.46 -3.45
N LEU A 265 -2.34 -21.34 -4.11
CA LEU A 265 -3.02 -20.05 -4.27
C LEU A 265 -3.42 -19.46 -2.90
N TRP A 266 -3.97 -20.31 -2.00
CA TRP A 266 -4.34 -19.85 -0.66
C TRP A 266 -3.14 -19.50 0.20
N LYS A 267 -2.06 -20.26 0.15
CA LYS A 267 -0.80 -19.91 0.82
C LYS A 267 -0.28 -18.56 0.34
N THR A 268 -0.28 -18.35 -0.98
CA THR A 268 0.13 -17.08 -1.59
C THR A 268 -0.80 -15.93 -1.20
N TYR A 269 -2.11 -16.16 -1.15
CA TYR A 269 -3.11 -15.18 -0.73
C TYR A 269 -2.87 -14.73 0.71
N LYS A 270 -2.68 -15.66 1.64
CA LYS A 270 -2.38 -15.37 3.06
C LYS A 270 -1.07 -14.60 3.20
N TRP A 271 -0.01 -15.09 2.56
CA TRP A 271 1.30 -14.43 2.57
C TRP A 271 1.18 -12.99 2.06
N TYR A 272 0.50 -12.80 0.94
CA TYR A 272 0.34 -11.47 0.35
C TYR A 272 -0.49 -10.53 1.22
N SER A 273 -1.61 -11.00 1.72
CA SER A 273 -2.48 -10.20 2.59
C SER A 273 -1.78 -9.79 3.88
N ARG A 274 -1.02 -10.70 4.50
CA ARG A 274 -0.25 -10.44 5.72
C ARG A 274 0.92 -9.49 5.46
N ALA A 275 1.73 -9.79 4.44
CA ALA A 275 2.95 -9.04 4.17
C ALA A 275 2.68 -7.62 3.65
N LEU A 276 1.64 -7.45 2.83
CA LEU A 276 1.43 -6.23 2.07
C LEU A 276 0.04 -5.61 2.25
N GLY A 277 -0.85 -6.31 2.96
CA GLY A 277 -2.20 -5.83 3.24
C GLY A 277 -2.23 -4.44 3.86
N ASN A 278 -1.26 -4.15 4.69
CA ASN A 278 -1.12 -2.92 5.44
C ASN A 278 -0.11 -1.93 4.85
N SER A 279 0.31 -2.10 3.57
CA SER A 279 1.39 -1.29 2.96
C SER A 279 0.92 -0.31 1.88
N THR A 280 -0.36 0.08 1.89
CA THR A 280 -0.91 1.05 0.92
C THR A 280 -0.30 2.43 1.08
N MET A 281 0.03 2.83 2.30
CA MET A 281 0.65 4.10 2.66
C MET A 281 1.98 3.85 3.38
N THR A 282 2.88 3.12 2.74
CA THR A 282 4.25 2.96 3.25
C THR A 282 5.04 4.25 3.01
N VAL A 283 5.73 4.70 4.03
CA VAL A 283 6.61 5.87 3.96
C VAL A 283 8.05 5.42 3.99
N PHE A 284 8.79 5.80 2.95
CA PHE A 284 10.22 5.55 2.84
C PHE A 284 11.01 6.86 2.71
N SER A 285 12.21 6.86 3.28
CA SER A 285 13.27 7.83 3.04
C SER A 285 14.41 7.16 2.24
N PRO A 286 15.28 7.92 1.56
CA PRO A 286 16.39 7.37 0.79
C PRO A 286 17.34 6.50 1.60
N PRO A 287 18.08 5.59 0.97
CA PRO A 287 19.18 4.88 1.61
C PRO A 287 20.20 5.87 2.21
N GLY A 288 20.73 5.58 3.40
CA GLY A 288 21.71 6.43 4.04
C GLY A 288 21.14 7.64 4.80
N THR A 289 19.82 7.80 4.87
CA THR A 289 19.20 8.82 5.74
C THR A 289 19.70 8.66 7.18
N PRO A 290 20.24 9.73 7.83
CA PRO A 290 20.79 9.64 9.17
C PRO A 290 19.79 9.09 10.19
N LYS A 291 20.25 8.22 11.09
CA LYS A 291 19.39 7.56 12.08
C LYS A 291 18.59 8.57 12.91
N ALA A 292 19.21 9.66 13.36
CA ALA A 292 18.53 10.70 14.15
C ALA A 292 17.38 11.35 13.36
N VAL A 293 17.58 11.64 12.06
CA VAL A 293 16.54 12.20 11.18
C VAL A 293 15.41 11.19 10.96
N ALA A 294 15.76 9.92 10.74
CA ALA A 294 14.75 8.86 10.58
C ALA A 294 13.89 8.67 11.85
N GLU A 295 14.49 8.75 13.04
CA GLU A 295 13.76 8.64 14.32
C GLU A 295 12.79 9.82 14.53
N ILE A 296 13.19 11.05 14.17
CA ILE A 296 12.28 12.21 14.20
C ILE A 296 11.08 11.98 13.27
N LEU A 297 11.33 11.54 12.05
CA LEU A 297 10.28 11.26 11.07
C LEU A 297 9.37 10.14 11.54
N ARG A 298 9.89 9.06 12.12
CA ARG A 298 9.12 7.94 12.70
C ARG A 298 8.24 8.39 13.85
N ALA A 299 8.81 9.14 14.80
CA ALA A 299 8.08 9.66 15.94
C ALA A 299 6.94 10.61 15.50
N SER A 300 7.22 11.51 14.56
CA SER A 300 6.23 12.44 14.02
C SER A 300 5.15 11.76 13.18
N HIS A 301 5.52 10.75 12.37
CA HIS A 301 4.57 9.92 11.63
C HIS A 301 3.59 9.21 12.59
N LYS A 302 4.11 8.58 13.66
CA LYS A 302 3.28 7.93 14.67
C LYS A 302 2.34 8.93 15.37
N LYS A 303 2.83 10.12 15.72
CA LYS A 303 1.99 11.18 16.31
C LYS A 303 0.88 11.60 15.34
N THR A 304 1.18 11.81 14.07
CA THR A 304 0.19 12.17 13.05
C THR A 304 -0.86 11.08 12.87
N ALA A 305 -0.44 9.81 12.81
CA ALA A 305 -1.32 8.66 12.66
C ALA A 305 -2.34 8.51 13.81
N ASN A 306 -2.04 9.09 14.98
CA ASN A 306 -2.91 9.08 16.15
C ASN A 306 -3.52 10.46 16.47
N ASP A 307 -3.31 11.46 15.63
CA ASP A 307 -3.83 12.82 15.87
C ASP A 307 -5.34 12.87 15.60
N PRO A 308 -6.19 13.17 16.57
CA PRO A 308 -7.64 13.26 16.37
C PRO A 308 -8.04 14.22 15.24
N ALA A 309 -7.29 15.33 15.05
CA ALA A 309 -7.55 16.28 13.98
C ALA A 309 -7.36 15.70 12.57
N TYR A 310 -6.54 14.66 12.43
CA TYR A 310 -6.38 13.88 11.21
C TYR A 310 -7.33 12.67 11.19
N VAL A 311 -7.34 11.89 12.29
CA VAL A 311 -8.03 10.58 12.34
C VAL A 311 -9.53 10.73 12.21
N VAL A 312 -10.16 11.66 12.94
CA VAL A 312 -11.62 11.75 12.98
C VAL A 312 -12.23 12.11 11.62
N PRO A 313 -11.78 13.15 10.90
CA PRO A 313 -12.31 13.47 9.56
C PRO A 313 -12.06 12.36 8.55
N GLU A 314 -10.86 11.74 8.59
CA GLU A 314 -10.50 10.68 7.64
C GLU A 314 -11.31 9.41 7.91
N THR A 315 -11.51 9.03 9.17
CA THR A 315 -12.38 7.90 9.55
C THR A 315 -13.81 8.11 9.06
N LYS A 316 -14.38 9.31 9.28
CA LYS A 316 -15.72 9.66 8.76
C LYS A 316 -15.77 9.54 7.24
N ARG A 317 -14.77 10.08 6.53
CA ARG A 317 -14.67 10.05 5.07
C ARG A 317 -14.51 8.63 4.51
N LEU A 318 -13.91 7.73 5.27
CA LEU A 318 -13.70 6.32 4.92
C LEU A 318 -14.76 5.38 5.52
N GLY A 319 -15.96 5.90 5.80
CA GLY A 319 -17.09 5.10 6.23
C GLY A 319 -17.01 4.53 7.64
N GLY A 320 -16.24 5.17 8.52
CA GLY A 320 -16.17 4.82 9.94
C GLY A 320 -14.95 3.97 10.34
N THR A 321 -14.03 3.63 9.44
CA THR A 321 -12.92 2.71 9.75
C THR A 321 -11.52 3.31 9.66
N GLY A 322 -11.32 4.41 8.93
CA GLY A 322 -10.01 5.07 8.84
C GLY A 322 -8.93 4.26 8.10
N ILE A 323 -7.67 4.69 8.29
CA ILE A 323 -6.49 3.99 7.82
C ILE A 323 -5.95 3.13 8.96
N ASN A 324 -5.65 1.88 8.66
CA ASN A 324 -5.02 0.98 9.61
C ASN A 324 -3.49 1.19 9.58
N PHE A 325 -2.96 2.04 10.48
CA PHE A 325 -1.52 2.20 10.65
C PHE A 325 -0.98 1.04 11.49
N ILE A 326 0.09 0.41 11.00
CA ILE A 326 0.77 -0.68 11.68
C ILE A 326 1.99 -0.19 12.48
N GLY A 327 2.37 -0.95 13.49
CA GLY A 327 3.55 -0.66 14.31
C GLY A 327 4.84 -0.71 13.48
N LEU A 328 5.83 0.13 13.84
CA LEU A 328 7.11 0.17 13.14
C LEU A 328 7.82 -1.19 13.12
N LYS A 329 7.76 -1.94 14.24
CA LYS A 329 8.37 -3.29 14.35
C LYS A 329 7.77 -4.25 13.32
N GLU A 330 6.45 -4.25 13.18
CA GLU A 330 5.73 -5.06 12.19
C GLU A 330 6.09 -4.63 10.76
N ALA A 331 6.06 -3.33 10.47
CA ALA A 331 6.40 -2.81 9.15
C ALA A 331 7.85 -3.14 8.74
N LEU A 332 8.81 -3.05 9.68
CA LEU A 332 10.21 -3.46 9.46
C LEU A 332 10.33 -4.98 9.25
N ASN A 333 9.53 -5.77 9.98
CA ASN A 333 9.51 -7.22 9.78
C ASN A 333 9.01 -7.57 8.37
N ILE A 334 7.94 -6.95 7.90
CA ILE A 334 7.43 -7.10 6.52
C ILE A 334 8.51 -6.74 5.51
N GLN A 335 9.19 -5.59 5.69
CA GLN A 335 10.27 -5.14 4.81
C GLN A 335 11.45 -6.12 4.73
N LYS A 336 11.76 -6.80 5.84
CA LYS A 336 12.87 -7.78 5.90
C LYS A 336 12.48 -9.17 5.35
N THR A 337 11.25 -9.57 5.56
CA THR A 337 10.81 -10.96 5.34
C THR A 337 10.00 -11.19 4.07
N TYR A 338 9.67 -10.14 3.31
CA TYR A 338 8.83 -10.28 2.11
C TYR A 338 9.42 -11.22 1.04
N ARG A 339 10.75 -11.43 1.03
CA ARG A 339 11.42 -12.37 0.13
C ARG A 339 11.40 -13.82 0.64
N ASN A 340 11.02 -14.03 1.91
CA ASN A 340 10.96 -15.37 2.50
C ASN A 340 9.71 -16.08 2.00
N VAL A 341 9.77 -16.54 0.77
CA VAL A 341 8.70 -17.28 0.10
C VAL A 341 9.22 -18.67 -0.25
N ASP A 342 8.37 -19.68 -0.03
CA ASP A 342 8.69 -21.03 -0.48
C ASP A 342 8.57 -21.16 -2.01
N ALA A 343 9.02 -22.29 -2.55
CA ALA A 343 9.01 -22.55 -3.99
C ALA A 343 7.59 -22.54 -4.57
N GLU A 344 6.59 -22.93 -3.78
CA GLU A 344 5.19 -22.99 -4.18
C GLU A 344 4.59 -21.58 -4.32
N ILE A 345 4.86 -20.70 -3.33
CA ILE A 345 4.48 -19.28 -3.42
C ILE A 345 5.20 -18.60 -4.60
N LEU A 346 6.50 -18.85 -4.76
CA LEU A 346 7.28 -18.28 -5.87
C LEU A 346 6.72 -18.68 -7.24
N ALA A 347 6.38 -19.96 -7.43
CA ALA A 347 5.76 -20.44 -8.65
C ALA A 347 4.42 -19.75 -8.91
N THR A 348 3.58 -19.63 -7.88
CA THR A 348 2.28 -18.94 -7.95
C THR A 348 2.46 -17.47 -8.32
N LEU A 349 3.39 -16.76 -7.70
CA LEU A 349 3.68 -15.35 -8.02
C LEU A 349 4.07 -15.16 -9.48
N LYS A 350 4.96 -16.01 -10.02
CA LYS A 350 5.38 -15.96 -11.43
C LYS A 350 4.22 -16.18 -12.41
N ILE A 351 3.27 -17.03 -12.07
CA ILE A 351 2.07 -17.29 -12.88
C ILE A 351 1.10 -16.10 -12.78
N MET A 352 0.81 -15.65 -11.58
CA MET A 352 -0.21 -14.63 -11.33
C MET A 352 0.19 -13.24 -11.81
N THR A 353 1.48 -12.90 -11.80
CA THR A 353 1.97 -11.62 -12.37
C THR A 353 1.73 -11.52 -13.88
N LYS A 354 1.55 -12.65 -14.57
CA LYS A 354 1.29 -12.74 -16.02
C LYS A 354 -0.20 -12.91 -16.37
N VAL A 355 -1.11 -12.88 -15.40
CA VAL A 355 -2.56 -13.09 -15.65
C VAL A 355 -3.11 -12.13 -16.71
N GLY A 356 -2.69 -10.86 -16.70
CA GLY A 356 -3.11 -9.87 -17.70
C GLY A 356 -2.63 -10.15 -19.13
N GLN A 357 -1.71 -11.10 -19.34
CA GLN A 357 -1.20 -11.51 -20.65
C GLN A 357 -1.92 -12.73 -21.20
N ARG A 358 -2.75 -13.38 -20.39
CA ARG A 358 -3.51 -14.57 -20.83
C ARG A 358 -4.59 -14.16 -21.80
N LYS A 359 -4.62 -14.79 -22.98
CA LYS A 359 -5.79 -14.76 -23.85
C LYS A 359 -6.94 -15.48 -23.13
N SER A 360 -8.18 -15.00 -23.29
CA SER A 360 -9.36 -15.67 -22.71
C SER A 360 -9.34 -17.15 -23.13
N LYS A 361 -9.56 -18.08 -22.19
CA LYS A 361 -9.72 -19.48 -22.54
C LYS A 361 -10.94 -19.58 -23.46
N LYS A 362 -10.71 -19.91 -24.73
CA LYS A 362 -11.80 -20.34 -25.62
C LYS A 362 -12.36 -21.62 -25.00
N LYS A 363 -13.60 -21.60 -24.55
CA LYS A 363 -14.39 -22.81 -24.37
C LYS A 363 -15.06 -23.14 -25.67
#